data_78894f1c0ba83ed34770ac856b285a92
#
_entry.id   78894f1c0ba83ed34770ac856b285a92
#
_cell.length_a   1.000
_cell.length_b   1.000
_cell.length_c   1.000
_cell.angle_alpha   90.00
_cell.angle_beta   90.00
_cell.angle_gamma   90.00
#
_symmetry.space_group_name_H-M   'P 1'
#
loop_
_entity.id
_entity.type
_entity.pdbx_description
1 polymer ?
#
loop_
_entity_poly.entity_id
_entity_poly.type
_entity_poly.pdbx_seq_one_letter_code
_entity_poly.pdbx_strand_id
1 'polypeptide(L)'
;MATPRGIRNNNPGNIDFNPRNTWQGQLGLEVGVTKPRFARFDTAENGIRALGKLLINYRGKDGMPGVGRPGIDTPLEFISRWAPSSENNTLAYAQAIAKRLGVGVRDSIDISKPQVLREAVVGIIVHENGGNPYAAAVIDEGVLRALA
;
A
#
# COMPACT_ATOMS: atom_id res chain seq x y z
N MET A 1 -12.37 20.18 8.08
CA MET A 1 -11.36 19.17 8.47
C MET A 1 -10.19 19.17 7.50
N ALA A 2 -9.01 18.96 8.01
CA ALA A 2 -7.83 18.91 7.15
C ALA A 2 -7.86 17.65 6.27
N THR A 3 -7.39 17.77 5.03
CA THR A 3 -7.20 16.64 4.14
C THR A 3 -6.13 15.70 4.74
N PRO A 4 -6.36 14.40 4.78
CA PRO A 4 -5.33 13.45 5.24
C PRO A 4 -4.02 13.62 4.45
N ARG A 5 -2.91 13.40 5.17
CA ARG A 5 -1.57 13.65 4.63
C ARG A 5 -1.29 12.86 3.34
N GLY A 6 -1.68 11.58 3.31
CA GLY A 6 -1.50 10.75 2.12
C GLY A 6 -2.31 11.26 0.92
N ILE A 7 -3.52 11.72 1.15
CA ILE A 7 -4.36 12.26 0.07
C ILE A 7 -3.76 13.57 -0.46
N ARG A 8 -3.29 14.43 0.43
CA ARG A 8 -2.64 15.71 0.05
C ARG A 8 -1.40 15.49 -0.82
N ASN A 9 -0.64 14.43 -0.54
CA ASN A 9 0.58 14.11 -1.28
C ASN A 9 0.33 13.28 -2.55
N ASN A 10 -0.92 12.97 -2.89
CA ASN A 10 -1.24 11.96 -3.91
C ASN A 10 -0.52 10.64 -3.66
N ASN A 11 -0.31 10.31 -2.38
CA ASN A 11 0.42 9.15 -1.90
C ASN A 11 -0.42 8.46 -0.82
N PRO A 12 -1.54 7.81 -1.22
CA PRO A 12 -2.51 7.32 -0.24
C PRO A 12 -2.00 6.15 0.62
N GLY A 13 -0.90 5.52 0.24
CA GLY A 13 -0.23 4.51 1.07
C GLY A 13 0.78 5.08 2.04
N ASN A 14 0.99 6.39 2.07
CA ASN A 14 2.01 7.04 2.91
C ASN A 14 3.40 6.40 2.73
N ILE A 15 3.80 6.22 1.46
CA ILE A 15 5.10 5.64 1.11
C ILE A 15 6.20 6.61 1.52
N ASP A 16 7.19 6.12 2.28
CA ASP A 16 8.36 6.92 2.65
C ASP A 16 9.13 7.36 1.41
N PHE A 17 9.59 8.61 1.41
CA PHE A 17 10.45 9.09 0.35
C PHE A 17 11.82 8.41 0.46
N ASN A 18 12.29 7.87 -0.66
CA ASN A 18 13.65 7.34 -0.79
C ASN A 18 14.22 7.85 -2.10
N PRO A 19 15.32 8.63 -2.07
CA PRO A 19 15.90 9.20 -3.29
C PRO A 19 16.41 8.13 -4.27
N ARG A 20 16.59 6.88 -3.83
CA ARG A 20 16.97 5.76 -4.69
C ARG A 20 15.79 5.23 -5.50
N ASN A 21 14.56 5.50 -5.07
CA ASN A 21 13.37 5.08 -5.79
C ASN A 21 12.96 6.18 -6.77
N THR A 22 12.75 5.79 -8.01
CA THR A 22 12.32 6.71 -9.07
C THR A 22 10.92 6.31 -9.55
N TRP A 23 9.94 6.41 -8.64
CA TRP A 23 8.57 6.08 -8.98
C TRP A 23 8.04 7.00 -10.08
N GLN A 24 7.27 6.42 -11.00
CA GLN A 24 6.60 7.21 -12.03
C GLN A 24 5.71 8.27 -11.37
N GLY A 25 5.90 9.52 -11.77
CA GLY A 25 5.12 10.65 -11.23
C GLY A 25 5.61 11.16 -9.87
N GLN A 26 6.66 10.59 -9.29
CA GLN A 26 7.21 11.09 -8.04
C GLN A 26 7.82 12.48 -8.24
N LEU A 27 7.37 13.42 -7.43
CA LEU A 27 7.84 14.81 -7.48
C LEU A 27 8.98 15.07 -6.48
N GLY A 28 9.11 14.23 -5.47
CA GLY A 28 10.13 14.37 -4.43
C GLY A 28 9.56 14.19 -3.04
N LEU A 29 10.26 14.73 -2.06
CA LEU A 29 9.84 14.73 -0.66
C LEU A 29 8.66 15.69 -0.48
N GLU A 30 7.73 15.35 0.42
CA GLU A 30 6.60 16.22 0.74
C GLU A 30 7.07 17.59 1.21
N VAL A 31 6.21 18.60 1.01
CA VAL A 31 6.49 19.99 1.35
C VAL A 31 5.44 20.52 2.34
N GLY A 32 5.76 21.62 3.01
CA GLY A 32 4.80 22.32 3.88
C GLY A 32 4.54 21.63 5.22
N VAL A 33 5.42 20.72 5.66
CA VAL A 33 5.30 20.02 6.95
C VAL A 33 6.59 20.19 7.76
N THR A 34 6.47 20.11 9.08
CA THR A 34 7.61 20.33 10.00
C THR A 34 8.66 19.23 9.87
N LYS A 35 8.22 17.98 9.70
CA LYS A 35 9.10 16.80 9.57
C LYS A 35 8.71 16.05 8.32
N PRO A 36 9.21 16.46 7.14
CA PRO A 36 8.88 15.77 5.90
C PRO A 36 9.41 14.34 5.93
N ARG A 37 8.61 13.42 5.44
CA ARG A 37 8.92 11.99 5.46
C ARG A 37 8.49 11.29 4.18
N PHE A 38 7.31 11.63 3.65
CA PHE A 38 6.67 10.85 2.61
C PHE A 38 6.94 11.40 1.22
N ALA A 39 6.87 10.52 0.21
CA ALA A 39 6.93 10.91 -1.18
C ALA A 39 5.67 11.70 -1.57
N ARG A 40 5.83 12.57 -2.56
CA ARG A 40 4.75 13.34 -3.16
C ARG A 40 4.65 12.99 -4.63
N PHE A 41 3.43 12.78 -5.13
CA PHE A 41 3.19 12.39 -6.51
C PHE A 41 2.41 13.46 -7.28
N ASP A 42 2.55 13.45 -8.59
CA ASP A 42 1.85 14.37 -9.49
C ASP A 42 0.35 14.08 -9.59
N THR A 43 -0.03 12.78 -9.52
CA THR A 43 -1.42 12.33 -9.58
C THR A 43 -1.68 11.23 -8.56
N ALA A 44 -2.95 11.07 -8.17
CA ALA A 44 -3.37 9.97 -7.31
C ALA A 44 -3.13 8.61 -7.97
N GLU A 45 -3.36 8.51 -9.27
CA GLU A 45 -3.16 7.27 -10.03
C GLU A 45 -1.70 6.80 -9.95
N ASN A 46 -0.75 7.71 -10.05
CA ASN A 46 0.66 7.35 -9.92
C ASN A 46 1.04 7.00 -8.48
N GLY A 47 0.46 7.64 -7.49
CA GLY A 47 0.64 7.26 -6.09
C GLY A 47 0.07 5.87 -5.79
N ILE A 48 -1.09 5.55 -6.34
CA ILE A 48 -1.71 4.22 -6.24
C ILE A 48 -0.88 3.17 -6.98
N ARG A 49 -0.35 3.52 -8.16
CA ARG A 49 0.58 2.66 -8.89
C ARG A 49 1.78 2.27 -8.03
N ALA A 50 2.40 3.24 -7.36
CA ALA A 50 3.55 2.97 -6.50
C ALA A 50 3.18 2.02 -5.34
N LEU A 51 2.04 2.24 -4.70
CA LEU A 51 1.52 1.35 -3.65
C LEU A 51 1.34 -0.08 -4.19
N GLY A 52 0.67 -0.22 -5.32
CA GLY A 52 0.45 -1.54 -5.94
C GLY A 52 1.76 -2.22 -6.33
N LYS A 53 2.71 -1.49 -6.90
CA LYS A 53 4.03 -2.02 -7.27
C LYS A 53 4.80 -2.53 -6.05
N LEU A 54 4.73 -1.84 -4.92
CA LEU A 54 5.38 -2.29 -3.69
C LEU A 54 4.80 -3.62 -3.22
N LEU A 55 3.47 -3.77 -3.21
CA LEU A 55 2.84 -5.02 -2.82
C LEU A 55 3.25 -6.17 -3.76
N ILE A 56 3.26 -5.93 -5.07
CA ILE A 56 3.71 -6.92 -6.04
C ILE A 56 5.17 -7.30 -5.79
N ASN A 57 6.02 -6.31 -5.49
CA ASN A 57 7.43 -6.55 -5.21
C ASN A 57 7.67 -7.35 -3.93
N TYR A 58 6.75 -7.30 -2.96
CA TYR A 58 6.87 -8.10 -1.74
C TYR A 58 6.54 -9.57 -1.98
N ARG A 59 5.72 -9.87 -2.99
CA ARG A 59 5.26 -11.24 -3.26
C ARG A 59 6.45 -12.20 -3.43
N GLY A 60 6.36 -13.33 -2.75
CA GLY A 60 7.36 -14.39 -2.86
C GLY A 60 8.68 -14.13 -2.15
N LYS A 61 8.87 -12.97 -1.53
CA LYS A 61 10.08 -12.70 -0.76
C LYS A 61 10.07 -13.49 0.54
N ASP A 62 11.23 -14.02 0.89
CA ASP A 62 11.43 -14.78 2.12
C ASP A 62 12.60 -14.22 2.94
N GLY A 63 13.08 -14.99 3.92
CA GLY A 63 14.21 -14.57 4.76
C GLY A 63 13.86 -13.58 5.85
N MET A 64 12.58 -13.24 6.01
CA MET A 64 12.10 -12.38 7.09
C MET A 64 11.51 -13.23 8.22
N PRO A 65 11.63 -12.79 9.49
CA PRO A 65 10.98 -13.50 10.60
C PRO A 65 9.47 -13.65 10.36
N GLY A 66 8.97 -14.86 10.56
CA GLY A 66 7.54 -15.16 10.42
C GLY A 66 7.05 -15.39 8.99
N VAL A 67 7.91 -15.31 7.99
CA VAL A 67 7.53 -15.59 6.60
C VAL A 67 7.75 -17.08 6.31
N GLY A 68 6.68 -17.74 5.87
CA GLY A 68 6.71 -19.15 5.48
C GLY A 68 7.03 -19.33 4.00
N ARG A 69 6.92 -20.56 3.52
CA ARG A 69 7.02 -20.85 2.09
C ARG A 69 5.64 -20.72 1.45
N PRO A 70 5.55 -20.18 0.24
CA PRO A 70 6.59 -19.85 -0.74
C PRO A 70 7.17 -18.43 -0.63
N GLY A 71 7.22 -17.85 0.53
CA GLY A 71 7.59 -16.48 0.77
C GLY A 71 6.35 -15.65 1.11
N ILE A 72 6.41 -14.34 1.01
CA ILE A 72 5.27 -13.47 1.35
C ILE A 72 4.10 -13.77 0.43
N ASP A 73 3.01 -14.33 0.99
CA ASP A 73 1.80 -14.68 0.23
C ASP A 73 0.50 -14.58 1.06
N THR A 74 0.58 -14.13 2.32
CA THR A 74 -0.61 -14.00 3.18
C THR A 74 -0.83 -12.55 3.58
N PRO A 75 -2.08 -12.14 3.90
CA PRO A 75 -2.33 -10.78 4.38
C PRO A 75 -1.43 -10.38 5.53
N LEU A 76 -1.22 -11.26 6.50
CA LEU A 76 -0.36 -10.98 7.66
C LEU A 76 1.08 -10.73 7.23
N GLU A 77 1.62 -11.52 6.31
CA GLU A 77 2.99 -11.37 5.82
C GLU A 77 3.16 -10.07 5.01
N PHE A 78 2.22 -9.76 4.10
CA PHE A 78 2.25 -8.51 3.35
C PHE A 78 2.21 -7.31 4.28
N ILE A 79 1.32 -7.30 5.25
CA ILE A 79 1.16 -6.16 6.16
C ILE A 79 2.29 -6.10 7.18
N SER A 80 2.85 -7.22 7.60
CA SER A 80 4.04 -7.21 8.47
C SER A 80 5.23 -6.53 7.79
N ARG A 81 5.34 -6.67 6.47
CA ARG A 81 6.35 -5.97 5.68
C ARG A 81 5.98 -4.51 5.47
N TRP A 82 4.70 -4.22 5.16
CA TRP A 82 4.20 -2.89 4.88
C TRP A 82 4.19 -2.00 6.12
N ALA A 83 3.69 -2.52 7.23
CA ALA A 83 3.45 -1.79 8.48
C ALA A 83 3.97 -2.59 9.67
N PRO A 84 5.28 -2.55 9.95
CA PRO A 84 5.88 -3.34 11.03
C PRO A 84 5.25 -3.04 12.40
N SER A 85 5.23 -4.05 13.26
CA SER A 85 4.60 -3.96 14.59
C SER A 85 5.23 -2.92 15.51
N SER A 86 6.47 -2.53 15.25
CA SER A 86 7.13 -1.46 16.00
C SER A 86 6.44 -0.10 15.85
N GLU A 87 5.68 0.11 14.77
CA GLU A 87 5.02 1.38 14.46
C GLU A 87 3.50 1.25 14.40
N ASN A 88 2.94 0.04 14.33
CA ASN A 88 1.53 -0.20 14.03
C ASN A 88 0.98 -1.40 14.77
N ASN A 89 -0.35 -1.46 14.94
CA ASN A 89 -1.04 -2.70 15.28
C ASN A 89 -1.19 -3.55 14.01
N THR A 90 -0.13 -4.26 13.67
CA THR A 90 -0.01 -5.01 12.43
C THR A 90 -1.10 -6.06 12.27
N LEU A 91 -1.43 -6.80 13.36
CA LEU A 91 -2.45 -7.85 13.28
C LEU A 91 -3.83 -7.26 12.96
N ALA A 92 -4.23 -6.20 13.64
CA ALA A 92 -5.53 -5.56 13.37
C ALA A 92 -5.58 -5.00 11.95
N TYR A 93 -4.49 -4.43 11.47
CA TYR A 93 -4.37 -3.93 10.10
C TYR A 93 -4.52 -5.10 9.09
N ALA A 94 -3.80 -6.19 9.32
CA ALA A 94 -3.89 -7.37 8.46
C ALA A 94 -5.29 -7.99 8.47
N GLN A 95 -5.97 -8.01 9.63
CA GLN A 95 -7.34 -8.50 9.75
C GLN A 95 -8.31 -7.67 8.93
N ALA A 96 -8.16 -6.35 8.90
CA ALA A 96 -9.00 -5.48 8.09
C ALA A 96 -8.83 -5.76 6.59
N ILE A 97 -7.58 -5.96 6.14
CA ILE A 97 -7.31 -6.31 4.74
C ILE A 97 -7.88 -7.69 4.41
N ALA A 98 -7.65 -8.69 5.27
CA ALA A 98 -8.14 -10.05 5.07
C ALA A 98 -9.66 -10.08 4.96
N LYS A 99 -10.35 -9.31 5.80
CA LYS A 99 -11.81 -9.19 5.75
C LYS A 99 -12.31 -8.66 4.41
N ARG A 100 -11.65 -7.65 3.85
CA ARG A 100 -11.99 -7.14 2.51
C ARG A 100 -11.80 -8.19 1.43
N LEU A 101 -10.78 -9.04 1.58
CA LEU A 101 -10.49 -10.11 0.62
C LEU A 101 -11.37 -11.35 0.84
N GLY A 102 -12.10 -11.42 1.95
CA GLY A 102 -12.92 -12.59 2.29
C GLY A 102 -12.10 -13.81 2.71
N VAL A 103 -10.93 -13.59 3.30
CA VAL A 103 -9.98 -14.65 3.70
C VAL A 103 -9.52 -14.43 5.14
N GLY A 104 -8.80 -15.42 5.69
CA GLY A 104 -8.10 -15.28 6.97
C GLY A 104 -6.73 -14.64 6.78
N VAL A 105 -6.15 -14.11 7.86
CA VAL A 105 -4.86 -13.40 7.80
C VAL A 105 -3.71 -14.31 7.38
N ARG A 106 -3.84 -15.63 7.56
CA ARG A 106 -2.84 -16.62 7.20
C ARG A 106 -3.20 -17.44 5.97
N ASP A 107 -4.25 -17.05 5.25
CA ASP A 107 -4.61 -17.69 4.00
C ASP A 107 -3.74 -17.14 2.85
N SER A 108 -3.35 -18.03 1.95
CA SER A 108 -2.58 -17.64 0.77
C SER A 108 -3.44 -16.81 -0.18
N ILE A 109 -2.88 -15.71 -0.69
CA ILE A 109 -3.52 -14.85 -1.67
C ILE A 109 -2.59 -14.64 -2.87
N ASP A 110 -3.17 -14.38 -4.03
CA ASP A 110 -2.41 -14.03 -5.22
C ASP A 110 -2.56 -12.54 -5.50
N ILE A 111 -1.60 -11.74 -5.00
CA ILE A 111 -1.61 -10.29 -5.13
C ILE A 111 -1.47 -9.82 -6.59
N SER A 112 -1.04 -10.70 -7.50
CA SER A 112 -0.94 -10.37 -8.93
C SER A 112 -2.30 -10.38 -9.64
N LYS A 113 -3.33 -10.92 -9.00
CA LYS A 113 -4.68 -10.85 -9.55
C LYS A 113 -5.24 -9.44 -9.37
N PRO A 114 -5.78 -8.82 -10.42
CA PRO A 114 -6.23 -7.43 -10.36
C PRO A 114 -7.21 -7.15 -9.22
N GLN A 115 -8.16 -8.04 -8.98
CA GLN A 115 -9.17 -7.85 -7.95
C GLN A 115 -8.58 -7.97 -6.53
N VAL A 116 -7.63 -8.90 -6.34
CA VAL A 116 -6.95 -9.05 -5.05
C VAL A 116 -6.09 -7.82 -4.78
N LEU A 117 -5.31 -7.39 -5.75
CA LEU A 117 -4.48 -6.18 -5.61
C LEU A 117 -5.36 -4.96 -5.33
N ARG A 118 -6.46 -4.80 -6.05
CA ARG A 118 -7.39 -3.69 -5.86
C ARG A 118 -7.91 -3.61 -4.43
N GLU A 119 -8.40 -4.73 -3.90
CA GLU A 119 -8.95 -4.76 -2.54
C GLU A 119 -7.88 -4.52 -1.48
N ALA A 120 -6.68 -5.04 -1.66
CA ALA A 120 -5.56 -4.78 -0.76
C ALA A 120 -5.17 -3.30 -0.79
N VAL A 121 -5.08 -2.69 -1.97
CA VAL A 121 -4.79 -1.27 -2.15
C VAL A 121 -5.86 -0.41 -1.45
N VAL A 122 -7.13 -0.67 -1.70
CA VAL A 122 -8.23 0.09 -1.07
C VAL A 122 -8.19 -0.06 0.44
N GLY A 123 -7.95 -1.27 0.95
CA GLY A 123 -7.84 -1.49 2.39
C GLY A 123 -6.71 -0.70 3.04
N ILE A 124 -5.57 -0.61 2.37
CA ILE A 124 -4.44 0.21 2.85
C ILE A 124 -4.82 1.70 2.82
N ILE A 125 -5.43 2.17 1.74
CA ILE A 125 -5.88 3.57 1.63
C ILE A 125 -6.83 3.93 2.77
N VAL A 126 -7.80 3.08 3.04
CA VAL A 126 -8.77 3.28 4.14
C VAL A 126 -8.06 3.35 5.48
N HIS A 127 -7.15 2.42 5.74
CA HIS A 127 -6.43 2.39 7.01
C HIS A 127 -5.54 3.62 7.20
N GLU A 128 -4.79 4.00 6.17
CA GLU A 128 -3.83 5.11 6.24
C GLU A 128 -4.50 6.48 6.31
N ASN A 129 -5.69 6.63 5.73
CA ASN A 129 -6.32 7.95 5.56
C ASN A 129 -7.67 8.08 6.27
N GLY A 130 -8.14 7.03 6.93
CA GLY A 130 -9.45 7.04 7.58
C GLY A 130 -10.62 6.92 6.62
N GLY A 131 -10.37 6.58 5.36
CA GLY A 131 -11.39 6.40 4.33
C GLY A 131 -10.77 6.41 2.94
N ASN A 132 -11.60 6.10 1.93
CA ASN A 132 -11.19 6.15 0.52
C ASN A 132 -11.97 7.26 -0.20
N PRO A 133 -11.34 8.41 -0.48
CA PRO A 133 -12.01 9.52 -1.16
C PRO A 133 -12.04 9.37 -2.69
N TYR A 134 -11.36 8.37 -3.24
CA TYR A 134 -11.18 8.26 -4.69
C TYR A 134 -12.37 7.58 -5.36
N ALA A 135 -12.71 8.06 -6.56
CA ALA A 135 -13.64 7.35 -7.43
C ALA A 135 -13.06 6.00 -7.85
N ALA A 136 -13.94 5.04 -8.13
CA ALA A 136 -13.53 3.70 -8.57
C ALA A 136 -12.60 3.76 -9.78
N ALA A 137 -12.84 4.65 -10.74
CA ALA A 137 -12.02 4.80 -11.94
C ALA A 137 -10.57 5.19 -11.61
N VAL A 138 -10.34 6.00 -10.59
CA VAL A 138 -8.99 6.40 -10.16
C VAL A 138 -8.26 5.20 -9.57
N ILE A 139 -8.92 4.44 -8.71
CA ILE A 139 -8.36 3.22 -8.12
C ILE A 139 -8.03 2.21 -9.23
N ASP A 140 -8.97 1.97 -10.13
CA ASP A 140 -8.81 0.98 -11.20
C ASP A 140 -7.64 1.34 -12.12
N GLU A 141 -7.50 2.62 -12.47
CA GLU A 141 -6.38 3.08 -13.30
C GLU A 141 -5.04 2.89 -12.60
N GLY A 142 -4.94 3.26 -11.33
CA GLY A 142 -3.71 3.08 -10.56
C GLY A 142 -3.31 1.60 -10.45
N VAL A 143 -4.27 0.73 -10.18
CA VAL A 143 -4.04 -0.72 -10.11
C VAL A 143 -3.61 -1.27 -11.47
N LEU A 144 -4.27 -0.86 -12.56
CA LEU A 144 -3.91 -1.26 -13.91
C LEU A 144 -2.46 -0.88 -14.23
N ARG A 145 -2.06 0.33 -13.91
CA ARG A 145 -0.68 0.81 -14.08
C ARG A 145 0.31 -0.02 -13.27
N ALA A 146 -0.05 -0.42 -12.06
CA ALA A 146 0.81 -1.24 -11.20
C ALA A 146 1.05 -2.63 -11.80
N LEU A 147 0.06 -3.18 -12.49
CA LEU A 147 0.13 -4.52 -13.09
C LEU A 147 0.78 -4.53 -14.48
N ALA A 148 0.93 -3.38 -15.08
CA ALA A 148 1.49 -3.26 -16.43
C ALA A 148 3.01 -3.57 -16.48
#